data_99ccb9d070c0de3964177f8a9b00ff7f
#
_entry.id   99ccb9d070c0de3964177f8a9b00ff7f
#
_cell.length_a   1.000
_cell.length_b   1.000
_cell.length_c   1.000
_cell.angle_alpha   90.00
_cell.angle_beta   90.00
_cell.angle_gamma   90.00
#
_symmetry.space_group_name_H-M   'P 1'
#
loop_
_entity.id
_entity.type
_entity.pdbx_description
1 polymer ?
#
loop_
_entity_poly.entity_id
_entity_poly.type
_entity_poly.pdbx_seq_one_letter_code
_entity_poly.pdbx_strand_id
1 'polypeptide(L)'
;MVAHLVSLGHRRIAHIVGHPAHGASGWRLTGYQQGLERAGLKVDPSLVVQGEFSFDSGVRAAEQLFALKKRPTAVFAANDDMAAGVIHAALEEGLRVPQDVSVCGFDDTPIARQIHPALTTIRQPTREMGRLAALELLTEIRNPGSGATINVPYALQLRRSTGPAPATG
;
A
#
# COMPACT_ATOMS: atom_id res chain seq x y z
N MET A 1 0.94 -7.66 1.74
CA MET A 1 0.85 -6.57 2.73
C MET A 1 -0.24 -6.83 3.77
N VAL A 2 -1.51 -6.98 3.41
CA VAL A 2 -2.60 -7.21 4.40
C VAL A 2 -2.31 -8.36 5.37
N ALA A 3 -1.84 -9.50 4.88
CA ALA A 3 -1.47 -10.63 5.73
C ALA A 3 -0.40 -10.26 6.81
N HIS A 4 0.56 -9.40 6.45
CA HIS A 4 1.54 -8.86 7.40
C HIS A 4 0.87 -8.02 8.49
N LEU A 5 -0.02 -7.08 8.12
CA LEU A 5 -0.72 -6.26 9.10
C LEU A 5 -1.62 -7.11 10.02
N VAL A 6 -2.30 -8.10 9.46
CA VAL A 6 -3.13 -9.04 10.23
C VAL A 6 -2.28 -9.86 11.21
N SER A 7 -1.08 -10.30 10.81
CA SER A 7 -0.16 -11.02 11.70
C SER A 7 0.34 -10.18 12.88
N LEU A 8 0.36 -8.84 12.72
CA LEU A 8 0.64 -7.87 13.78
C LEU A 8 -0.58 -7.57 14.70
N GLY A 9 -1.72 -8.21 14.44
CA GLY A 9 -2.95 -8.06 15.24
C GLY A 9 -3.90 -6.99 14.72
N HIS A 10 -3.59 -6.29 13.63
CA HIS A 10 -4.50 -5.29 13.06
C HIS A 10 -5.77 -5.94 12.52
N ARG A 11 -6.91 -5.37 12.87
CA ARG A 11 -8.24 -5.79 12.40
C ARG A 11 -8.98 -4.68 11.65
N ARG A 12 -8.67 -3.44 11.98
CA ARG A 12 -9.21 -2.24 11.34
C ARG A 12 -8.13 -1.60 10.49
N ILE A 13 -8.04 -2.07 9.25
CA ILE A 13 -7.01 -1.70 8.27
C ILE A 13 -7.66 -0.84 7.19
N ALA A 14 -7.17 0.38 6.97
CA ALA A 14 -7.61 1.24 5.89
C ALA A 14 -6.78 1.03 4.61
N HIS A 15 -7.36 1.37 3.46
CA HIS A 15 -6.68 1.40 2.18
C HIS A 15 -6.87 2.75 1.48
N ILE A 16 -5.78 3.37 1.07
CA ILE A 16 -5.81 4.55 0.20
C ILE A 16 -5.55 4.08 -1.22
N VAL A 17 -6.59 4.16 -2.05
CA VAL A 17 -6.57 3.72 -3.45
C VAL A 17 -5.76 4.72 -4.29
N GLY A 18 -5.13 4.28 -5.37
CA GLY A 18 -4.46 5.17 -6.32
C GLY A 18 -5.41 5.84 -7.30
N HIS A 19 -4.87 6.61 -8.24
CA HIS A 19 -5.66 7.33 -9.24
C HIS A 19 -6.55 6.36 -10.05
N PRO A 20 -7.85 6.67 -10.24
CA PRO A 20 -8.83 5.74 -10.83
C PRO A 20 -8.55 5.37 -12.30
N ALA A 21 -7.89 6.24 -13.06
CA ALA A 21 -7.52 5.95 -14.44
C ALA A 21 -6.33 4.96 -14.59
N HIS A 22 -5.68 4.57 -13.47
CA HIS A 22 -4.59 3.61 -13.51
C HIS A 22 -5.06 2.22 -13.11
N GLY A 23 -4.89 1.21 -13.99
CA GLY A 23 -5.27 -0.19 -13.72
C GLY A 23 -4.66 -0.77 -12.45
N ALA A 24 -3.45 -0.33 -12.05
CA ALA A 24 -2.80 -0.73 -10.81
C ALA A 24 -3.64 -0.39 -9.56
N SER A 25 -4.46 0.67 -9.59
CA SER A 25 -5.34 1.06 -8.48
C SER A 25 -6.37 -0.02 -8.19
N GLY A 26 -7.06 -0.51 -9.23
CA GLY A 26 -8.04 -1.58 -9.11
C GLY A 26 -7.44 -2.91 -8.64
N TRP A 27 -6.26 -3.28 -9.18
CA TRP A 27 -5.59 -4.51 -8.77
C TRP A 27 -5.12 -4.48 -7.31
N ARG A 28 -4.59 -3.34 -6.83
CA ARG A 28 -4.16 -3.17 -5.43
C ARG A 28 -5.36 -3.18 -4.49
N LEU A 29 -6.47 -2.53 -4.86
CA LEU A 29 -7.73 -2.58 -4.11
C LEU A 29 -8.28 -4.01 -4.02
N THR A 30 -8.32 -4.74 -5.13
CA THR A 30 -8.73 -6.15 -5.14
C THR A 30 -7.84 -6.99 -4.22
N GLY A 31 -6.52 -6.79 -4.28
CA GLY A 31 -5.58 -7.48 -3.40
C GLY A 31 -5.77 -7.17 -1.93
N TYR A 32 -6.11 -5.92 -1.58
CA TYR A 32 -6.48 -5.53 -0.22
C TYR A 32 -7.75 -6.23 0.25
N GLN A 33 -8.81 -6.22 -0.57
CA GLN A 33 -10.10 -6.86 -0.25
C GLN A 33 -9.94 -8.37 -0.05
N GLN A 34 -9.26 -9.06 -0.96
CA GLN A 34 -8.96 -10.49 -0.83
C GLN A 34 -8.08 -10.79 0.39
N GLY A 35 -7.15 -9.90 0.73
CA GLY A 35 -6.33 -10.04 1.92
C GLY A 35 -7.14 -9.98 3.21
N LEU A 36 -8.12 -9.10 3.30
CA LEU A 36 -9.06 -9.03 4.43
C LEU A 36 -9.95 -10.28 4.48
N GLU A 37 -10.54 -10.67 3.35
CA GLU A 37 -11.41 -11.84 3.25
C GLU A 37 -10.71 -13.12 3.72
N ARG A 38 -9.47 -13.37 3.27
CA ARG A 38 -8.65 -14.51 3.72
C ARG A 38 -8.37 -14.50 5.21
N ALA A 39 -8.39 -13.32 5.83
CA ALA A 39 -8.23 -13.15 7.28
C ALA A 39 -9.57 -13.19 8.05
N GLY A 40 -10.69 -13.44 7.38
CA GLY A 40 -12.02 -13.42 7.97
C GLY A 40 -12.49 -12.02 8.38
N LEU A 41 -11.91 -10.97 7.81
CA LEU A 41 -12.27 -9.58 8.07
C LEU A 41 -13.19 -9.05 6.97
N LYS A 42 -14.19 -8.25 7.37
CA LYS A 42 -15.08 -7.59 6.41
C LYS A 42 -14.44 -6.30 5.89
N VAL A 43 -14.67 -6.03 4.62
CA VAL A 43 -14.35 -4.71 4.04
C VAL A 43 -15.32 -3.68 4.59
N ASP A 44 -14.78 -2.66 5.25
CA ASP A 44 -15.54 -1.48 5.70
C ASP A 44 -15.33 -0.36 4.66
N PRO A 45 -16.39 0.05 3.91
CA PRO A 45 -16.25 1.08 2.89
C PRO A 45 -15.69 2.41 3.43
N SER A 46 -15.94 2.73 4.71
CA SER A 46 -15.42 3.94 5.34
C SER A 46 -13.89 3.94 5.50
N LEU A 47 -13.26 2.79 5.35
CA LEU A 47 -11.81 2.61 5.41
C LEU A 47 -11.14 2.56 4.03
N VAL A 48 -11.90 2.75 2.96
CA VAL A 48 -11.37 2.81 1.60
C VAL A 48 -11.52 4.24 1.10
N VAL A 49 -10.41 4.94 0.95
CA VAL A 49 -10.38 6.36 0.57
C VAL A 49 -9.65 6.53 -0.74
N GLN A 50 -10.15 7.40 -1.60
CA GLN A 50 -9.54 7.70 -2.89
C GLN A 50 -8.32 8.60 -2.71
N GLY A 51 -7.20 8.20 -3.32
CA GLY A 51 -5.99 9.00 -3.53
C GLY A 51 -5.63 9.11 -5.01
N GLU A 52 -4.46 9.67 -5.31
CA GLU A 52 -4.03 10.00 -6.68
C GLU A 52 -2.54 9.68 -6.92
N PHE A 53 -1.94 8.78 -6.13
CA PHE A 53 -0.52 8.45 -6.13
C PHE A 53 0.44 9.60 -5.75
N SER A 54 -0.06 10.73 -5.24
CA SER A 54 0.74 11.86 -4.79
C SER A 54 0.79 11.94 -3.26
N PHE A 55 1.85 12.55 -2.72
CA PHE A 55 2.01 12.83 -1.29
C PHE A 55 0.80 13.59 -0.72
N ASP A 56 0.39 14.69 -1.39
CA ASP A 56 -0.74 15.52 -0.94
C ASP A 56 -2.07 14.76 -0.91
N SER A 57 -2.27 13.83 -1.84
CA SER A 57 -3.48 12.98 -1.81
C SER A 57 -3.43 11.98 -0.66
N GLY A 58 -2.24 11.53 -0.26
CA GLY A 58 -2.02 10.73 0.93
C GLY A 58 -2.36 11.50 2.21
N VAL A 59 -1.95 12.77 2.31
CA VAL A 59 -2.29 13.66 3.44
C VAL A 59 -3.81 13.81 3.55
N ARG A 60 -4.47 14.26 2.49
CA ARG A 60 -5.95 14.45 2.49
C ARG A 60 -6.73 13.17 2.82
N ALA A 61 -6.29 12.04 2.33
CA ALA A 61 -6.91 10.75 2.64
C ALA A 61 -6.70 10.35 4.11
N ALA A 62 -5.52 10.61 4.67
CA ALA A 62 -5.22 10.35 6.08
C ALA A 62 -6.06 11.21 7.01
N GLU A 63 -6.24 12.50 6.74
CA GLU A 63 -7.10 13.42 7.49
C GLU A 63 -8.54 12.86 7.58
N GLN A 64 -9.09 12.39 6.45
CA GLN A 64 -10.42 11.75 6.43
C GLN A 64 -10.46 10.49 7.31
N LEU A 65 -9.45 9.63 7.24
CA LEU A 65 -9.37 8.41 8.02
C LEU A 65 -9.20 8.67 9.52
N PHE A 66 -8.42 9.69 9.88
CA PHE A 66 -8.16 10.04 11.27
C PHE A 66 -9.33 10.81 11.92
N ALA A 67 -10.17 11.48 11.14
CA ALA A 67 -11.41 12.10 11.60
C ALA A 67 -12.53 11.08 11.93
N LEU A 68 -12.38 9.81 11.55
CA LEU A 68 -13.38 8.78 11.87
C LEU A 68 -13.51 8.57 13.38
N LYS A 69 -14.75 8.43 13.87
CA LYS A 69 -15.02 8.13 15.29
C LYS A 69 -14.24 6.90 15.80
N LYS A 70 -14.06 5.89 14.93
CA LYS A 70 -13.18 4.74 15.17
C LYS A 70 -12.09 4.77 14.10
N ARG A 71 -10.91 5.24 14.46
CA ARG A 71 -9.76 5.32 13.57
C ARG A 71 -9.26 3.94 13.12
N PRO A 72 -8.70 3.79 11.93
CA PRO A 72 -7.95 2.59 11.57
C PRO A 72 -6.69 2.48 12.44
N THR A 73 -6.28 1.26 12.74
CA THR A 73 -5.00 0.99 13.42
C THR A 73 -3.85 0.76 12.46
N ALA A 74 -4.16 0.57 11.19
CA ALA A 74 -3.18 0.48 10.11
C ALA A 74 -3.74 1.10 8.82
N VAL A 75 -2.85 1.69 8.02
CA VAL A 75 -3.14 2.25 6.70
C VAL A 75 -2.21 1.62 5.68
N PHE A 76 -2.80 0.99 4.65
CA PHE A 76 -2.09 0.54 3.46
C PHE A 76 -2.36 1.52 2.32
N ALA A 77 -1.39 2.36 2.00
CA ALA A 77 -1.46 3.25 0.84
C ALA A 77 -1.01 2.52 -0.43
N ALA A 78 -1.67 2.81 -1.54
CA ALA A 78 -1.40 2.13 -2.81
C ALA A 78 -0.01 2.44 -3.40
N ASN A 79 0.70 3.49 -2.92
CA ASN A 79 2.12 3.71 -3.21
C ASN A 79 2.86 4.35 -2.03
N ASP A 80 4.17 4.50 -2.16
CA ASP A 80 5.04 5.02 -1.10
C ASP A 80 4.87 6.53 -0.88
N ASP A 81 4.57 7.30 -1.94
CA ASP A 81 4.36 8.76 -1.81
C ASP A 81 3.12 9.07 -0.98
N MET A 82 2.00 8.38 -1.24
CA MET A 82 0.81 8.50 -0.40
C MET A 82 1.08 8.01 1.03
N ALA A 83 1.83 6.91 1.21
CA ALA A 83 2.20 6.43 2.54
C ALA A 83 3.03 7.45 3.31
N ALA A 84 3.94 8.17 2.63
CA ALA A 84 4.68 9.29 3.23
C ALA A 84 3.74 10.42 3.66
N GLY A 85 2.74 10.76 2.83
CA GLY A 85 1.68 11.70 3.19
C GLY A 85 0.87 11.28 4.41
N VAL A 86 0.56 9.98 4.53
CA VAL A 86 -0.11 9.44 5.74
C VAL A 86 0.76 9.60 6.99
N ILE A 87 2.06 9.32 6.91
CA ILE A 87 2.98 9.49 8.03
C ILE A 87 3.06 10.96 8.44
N HIS A 88 3.13 11.87 7.47
CA HIS A 88 3.12 13.31 7.73
C HIS A 88 1.84 13.75 8.46
N ALA A 89 0.66 13.39 7.93
CA ALA A 89 -0.61 13.72 8.57
C ALA A 89 -0.75 13.09 9.97
N ALA A 90 -0.24 11.87 10.18
CA ALA A 90 -0.22 11.25 11.50
C ALA A 90 0.60 12.08 12.51
N LEU A 91 1.78 12.58 12.10
CA LEU A 91 2.62 13.43 12.95
C LEU A 91 1.95 14.76 13.29
N GLU A 92 1.29 15.42 12.33
CA GLU A 92 0.53 16.66 12.56
C GLU A 92 -0.63 16.46 13.56
N GLU A 93 -1.27 15.27 13.52
CA GLU A 93 -2.32 14.85 14.45
C GLU A 93 -1.78 14.35 15.83
N GLY A 94 -0.45 14.39 16.03
CA GLY A 94 0.19 13.89 17.25
C GLY A 94 0.18 12.36 17.39
N LEU A 95 -0.10 11.62 16.32
CA LEU A 95 -0.08 10.16 16.30
C LEU A 95 1.33 9.63 16.05
N ARG A 96 1.71 8.63 16.81
CA ARG A 96 3.01 7.96 16.66
C ARG A 96 2.91 6.80 15.66
N VAL A 97 3.83 6.77 14.71
CA VAL A 97 3.99 5.67 13.78
C VAL A 97 5.22 4.85 14.19
N PRO A 98 5.08 3.55 14.47
CA PRO A 98 3.92 2.68 14.27
C PRO A 98 3.01 2.49 15.51
N GLN A 99 3.26 3.13 16.66
CA GLN A 99 2.66 2.81 17.95
C GLN A 99 1.14 3.04 17.97
N ASP A 100 0.67 4.14 17.37
CA ASP A 100 -0.74 4.50 17.36
C ASP A 100 -1.40 4.12 16.01
N VAL A 101 -0.63 4.14 14.93
CA VAL A 101 -1.06 3.70 13.59
C VAL A 101 0.12 3.13 12.80
N SER A 102 -0.03 1.92 12.28
CA SER A 102 0.91 1.34 11.32
C SER A 102 0.65 1.89 9.92
N VAL A 103 1.72 2.21 9.18
CA VAL A 103 1.62 2.70 7.80
C VAL A 103 2.49 1.86 6.89
N CYS A 104 1.95 1.47 5.74
CA CYS A 104 2.70 0.75 4.72
C CYS A 104 2.34 1.23 3.32
N GLY A 105 3.28 1.07 2.41
CA GLY A 105 3.20 1.52 1.02
C GLY A 105 3.38 0.39 0.01
N PHE A 106 3.72 0.79 -1.21
CA PHE A 106 3.99 -0.07 -2.35
C PHE A 106 4.97 0.65 -3.29
N ASP A 107 5.91 -0.05 -3.90
CA ASP A 107 6.91 0.27 -4.92
C ASP A 107 8.37 0.20 -4.43
N ASP A 108 8.66 0.45 -3.15
CA ASP A 108 10.01 0.60 -2.55
C ASP A 108 10.84 1.70 -3.23
N THR A 109 10.22 2.84 -3.45
CA THR A 109 10.86 4.04 -3.98
C THR A 109 11.88 4.64 -2.99
N PRO A 110 12.75 5.58 -3.40
CA PRO A 110 13.73 6.20 -2.50
C PRO A 110 13.11 6.80 -1.24
N ILE A 111 11.91 7.40 -1.33
CA ILE A 111 11.21 8.01 -0.19
C ILE A 111 10.97 7.01 0.94
N ALA A 112 10.77 5.72 0.64
CA ALA A 112 10.53 4.69 1.65
C ALA A 112 11.69 4.55 2.66
N ARG A 113 12.91 4.99 2.30
CA ARG A 113 14.09 4.95 3.16
C ARG A 113 14.49 6.31 3.70
N GLN A 114 13.97 7.38 3.11
CA GLN A 114 14.31 8.77 3.44
C GLN A 114 13.43 9.35 4.54
N ILE A 115 12.19 8.86 4.65
CA ILE A 115 11.25 9.30 5.68
C ILE A 115 11.50 8.62 7.02
N HIS A 116 10.98 9.23 8.09
CA HIS A 116 11.04 8.66 9.43
C HIS A 116 9.61 8.51 10.01
N PRO A 117 9.27 7.30 10.49
CA PRO A 117 10.04 6.05 10.43
C PRO A 117 10.16 5.50 9.00
N ALA A 118 11.25 4.78 8.70
CA ALA A 118 11.45 4.16 7.39
C ALA A 118 10.28 3.23 7.05
N LEU A 119 9.76 3.32 5.82
CA LEU A 119 8.49 2.75 5.39
C LEU A 119 8.59 1.25 5.07
N THR A 120 7.72 0.46 5.67
CA THR A 120 7.41 -0.91 5.24
C THR A 120 6.63 -0.85 3.92
N THR A 121 7.12 -1.56 2.90
CA THR A 121 6.56 -1.47 1.55
C THR A 121 6.74 -2.77 0.76
N ILE A 122 6.11 -2.88 -0.40
CA ILE A 122 6.33 -3.95 -1.37
C ILE A 122 7.33 -3.46 -2.42
N ARG A 123 8.44 -4.20 -2.59
CA ARG A 123 9.37 -3.96 -3.69
C ARG A 123 8.93 -4.72 -4.93
N GLN A 124 8.69 -3.99 -6.00
CA GLN A 124 8.54 -4.52 -7.34
C GLN A 124 9.93 -4.65 -8.00
N PRO A 125 10.25 -5.75 -8.70
CA PRO A 125 11.49 -5.89 -9.44
C PRO A 125 11.38 -5.17 -10.80
N THR A 126 11.18 -3.86 -10.78
CA THR A 126 10.83 -3.03 -11.96
C THR A 126 11.84 -3.16 -13.11
N ARG A 127 13.14 -3.29 -12.78
CA ARG A 127 14.19 -3.50 -13.79
C ARG A 127 14.00 -4.82 -14.53
N GLU A 128 13.70 -5.90 -13.82
CA GLU A 128 13.46 -7.22 -14.40
C GLU A 128 12.14 -7.25 -15.18
N MET A 129 11.11 -6.60 -14.65
CA MET A 129 9.83 -6.44 -15.36
C MET A 129 10.03 -5.72 -16.70
N GLY A 130 10.79 -4.62 -16.72
CA GLY A 130 11.10 -3.89 -17.95
C GLY A 130 11.90 -4.74 -18.94
N ARG A 131 12.91 -5.50 -18.46
CA ARG A 131 13.70 -6.41 -19.30
C ARG A 131 12.84 -7.50 -19.93
N LEU A 132 11.98 -8.15 -19.15
CA LEU A 132 11.09 -9.20 -19.65
C LEU A 132 10.04 -8.63 -20.60
N ALA A 133 9.44 -7.49 -20.30
CA ALA A 133 8.48 -6.83 -21.18
C ALA A 133 9.10 -6.49 -22.56
N ALA A 134 10.35 -6.01 -22.56
CA ALA A 134 11.06 -5.74 -23.83
C ALA A 134 11.31 -7.01 -24.63
N LEU A 135 11.69 -8.12 -23.99
CA LEU A 135 11.89 -9.40 -24.66
C LEU A 135 10.59 -9.96 -25.24
N GLU A 136 9.50 -9.90 -24.47
CA GLU A 136 8.18 -10.33 -24.94
C GLU A 136 7.70 -9.49 -26.12
N LEU A 137 7.88 -8.16 -26.05
CA LEU A 137 7.54 -7.28 -27.18
C LEU A 137 8.31 -7.65 -28.46
N LEU A 138 9.61 -7.93 -28.36
CA LEU A 138 10.42 -8.35 -29.50
C LEU A 138 9.97 -9.71 -30.06
N THR A 139 9.53 -10.62 -29.18
CA THR A 139 8.99 -11.93 -29.58
C THR A 139 7.65 -11.74 -30.28
N GLU A 140 6.75 -10.93 -29.75
CA GLU A 140 5.45 -10.63 -30.34
C GLU A 140 5.57 -9.94 -31.71
N ILE A 141 6.54 -9.05 -31.90
CA ILE A 141 6.81 -8.41 -33.20
C ILE A 141 7.24 -9.46 -34.24
N ARG A 142 8.03 -10.47 -33.84
CA ARG A 142 8.51 -11.52 -34.75
C ARG A 142 7.44 -12.57 -35.03
N ASN A 143 6.64 -12.91 -34.03
CA ASN A 143 5.61 -13.94 -34.06
C ASN A 143 4.31 -13.40 -33.45
N PRO A 144 3.48 -12.66 -34.22
CA PRO A 144 2.25 -12.08 -33.70
C PRO A 144 1.33 -13.14 -33.05
N GLY A 145 0.82 -12.84 -31.87
CA GLY A 145 -0.04 -13.74 -31.09
C GLY A 145 0.70 -14.70 -30.15
N SER A 146 2.05 -14.58 -30.04
CA SER A 146 2.86 -15.40 -29.13
C SER A 146 3.00 -14.83 -27.73
N GLY A 147 2.47 -13.62 -27.47
CA GLY A 147 2.60 -12.90 -26.21
C GLY A 147 2.16 -13.68 -24.99
N ALA A 148 2.98 -13.68 -23.94
CA ALA A 148 2.72 -14.40 -22.70
C ALA A 148 2.58 -13.45 -21.51
N THR A 149 1.74 -13.85 -20.54
CA THR A 149 1.69 -13.20 -19.24
C THR A 149 2.78 -13.76 -18.33
N ILE A 150 3.74 -12.93 -17.95
CA ILE A 150 4.84 -13.31 -17.06
C ILE A 150 4.61 -12.73 -15.66
N ASN A 151 4.53 -13.60 -14.66
CA ASN A 151 4.47 -13.20 -13.27
C ASN A 151 5.88 -13.07 -12.71
N VAL A 152 6.22 -11.87 -12.21
CA VAL A 152 7.53 -11.59 -11.62
C VAL A 152 7.39 -11.51 -10.09
N PRO A 153 8.23 -12.22 -9.31
CA PRO A 153 8.11 -12.25 -7.87
C PRO A 153 8.41 -10.87 -7.26
N TYR A 154 7.59 -10.48 -6.28
CA TYR A 154 7.79 -9.27 -5.47
C TYR A 154 8.40 -9.62 -4.11
N ALA A 155 8.85 -8.60 -3.36
CA ALA A 155 9.37 -8.78 -2.02
C ALA A 155 8.77 -7.78 -1.02
N LEU A 156 8.35 -8.29 0.15
CA LEU A 156 7.96 -7.44 1.27
C LEU A 156 9.22 -6.89 1.95
N GLN A 157 9.33 -5.57 2.02
CA GLN A 157 10.42 -4.85 2.69
C GLN A 157 9.91 -4.37 4.06
N LEU A 158 10.18 -5.16 5.10
CA LEU A 158 9.85 -4.77 6.47
C LEU A 158 10.81 -3.69 6.96
N ARG A 159 10.22 -2.60 7.51
CA ARG A 159 10.95 -1.48 8.12
C ARG A 159 10.27 -1.06 9.42
N ARG A 160 10.33 0.22 9.77
CA ARG A 160 9.94 0.71 11.09
C ARG A 160 8.54 1.33 11.17
N SER A 161 7.82 1.43 10.04
CA SER A 161 6.50 2.09 9.98
C SER A 161 5.33 1.13 10.29
N THR A 162 5.60 -0.14 10.55
CA THR A 162 4.60 -1.11 11.00
C THR A 162 5.03 -1.77 12.30
N GLY A 163 4.09 -1.99 13.21
CA GLY A 163 4.29 -2.60 14.52
C GLY A 163 3.04 -3.35 14.98
N PRO A 164 3.04 -3.92 16.20
CA PRO A 164 1.85 -4.54 16.76
C PRO A 164 0.67 -3.58 16.82
N ALA A 165 -0.54 -4.11 16.59
CA ALA A 165 -1.74 -3.30 16.74
C ALA A 165 -1.82 -2.70 18.15
N PRO A 166 -2.21 -1.42 18.30
CA PRO A 166 -2.38 -0.82 19.62
C PRO A 166 -3.42 -1.62 20.40
N ALA A 167 -3.19 -1.77 21.73
CA ALA A 167 -4.19 -2.36 22.59
C ALA A 167 -5.48 -1.54 22.48
N THR A 168 -6.59 -2.20 22.20
CA THR A 168 -7.90 -1.55 22.23
C THR A 168 -8.18 -1.16 23.68
N GLY A 169 -8.15 0.15 23.94
CA GLY A 169 -8.69 0.70 25.19
C GLY A 169 -10.19 0.59 25.22
#